data_b5fdb1d1b8f650ad47caeaded3ed2572
#
_entry.id   b5fdb1d1b8f650ad47caeaded3ed2572
#
_cell.length_a   1.000
_cell.length_b   1.000
_cell.length_c   1.000
_cell.angle_alpha   90.00
_cell.angle_beta   90.00
_cell.angle_gamma   90.00
#
_symmetry.space_group_name_H-M   'P 1'
#
loop_
_entity.id
_entity.type
_entity.pdbx_description
1 polymer ?
#
loop_
_entity_poly.entity_id
_entity_poly.type
_entity_poly.pdbx_seq_one_letter_code
_entity_poly.pdbx_strand_id
1 'polypeptide(L)'
;RMYDDSPDWRVMVNLLNALYHNHPVKIDIAGTVESIAEITAEKLYQCYRAYYNLHNMVLCVAGNVDPGEVVKIADRKLKPVEKVTAENVFPQEPDGIVQERVEQRLAVAVPMFQLGFKETAGVQRVSPEKMVQTAVLLELLASKASPLYEELLEKGLINTSSFGSEYFEGPGYAAVVFAGESRNPDEAAAMIREPAGSFMKPA
;
A
#
# COMPACT_ATOMS: atom_id res chain seq x y z
N ARG A 1 -6.70 -17.14 8.80
CA ARG A 1 -8.20 -17.10 8.79
C ARG A 1 -8.75 -15.71 9.13
N MET A 2 -8.22 -14.99 10.13
CA MET A 2 -8.71 -13.65 10.49
C MET A 2 -8.69 -12.68 9.30
N TYR A 3 -7.65 -12.71 8.49
CA TYR A 3 -7.52 -11.86 7.29
C TYR A 3 -8.35 -12.38 6.11
N ASP A 4 -8.56 -13.68 6.01
CA ASP A 4 -9.41 -14.26 4.95
C ASP A 4 -10.88 -13.86 5.12
N ASP A 5 -11.30 -13.63 6.37
CA ASP A 5 -12.66 -13.22 6.74
C ASP A 5 -12.83 -11.68 6.79
N SER A 6 -11.78 -10.89 6.46
CA SER A 6 -11.82 -9.43 6.43
C SER A 6 -12.06 -8.92 5.00
N PRO A 7 -13.25 -8.37 4.70
CA PRO A 7 -13.56 -7.87 3.35
C PRO A 7 -12.62 -6.75 2.90
N ASP A 8 -12.28 -5.80 3.79
CA ASP A 8 -11.34 -4.70 3.49
C ASP A 8 -9.96 -5.23 3.07
N TRP A 9 -9.46 -6.20 3.82
CA TRP A 9 -8.17 -6.83 3.51
C TRP A 9 -8.22 -7.56 2.18
N ARG A 10 -9.28 -8.32 1.93
CA ARG A 10 -9.45 -9.10 0.70
C ARG A 10 -9.55 -8.21 -0.55
N VAL A 11 -10.30 -7.11 -0.48
CA VAL A 11 -10.42 -6.19 -1.62
C VAL A 11 -9.07 -5.53 -1.93
N MET A 12 -8.29 -5.16 -0.90
CA MET A 12 -6.95 -4.58 -1.08
C MET A 12 -5.97 -5.59 -1.68
N VAL A 13 -5.90 -6.81 -1.16
CA VAL A 13 -5.03 -7.86 -1.70
C VAL A 13 -5.41 -8.21 -3.14
N ASN A 14 -6.69 -8.27 -3.45
CA ASN A 14 -7.19 -8.52 -4.80
C ASN A 14 -6.81 -7.37 -5.75
N LEU A 15 -6.90 -6.11 -5.32
CA LEU A 15 -6.45 -4.97 -6.10
C LEU A 15 -4.96 -5.07 -6.42
N LEU A 16 -4.12 -5.32 -5.41
CA LEU A 16 -2.66 -5.42 -5.62
C LEU A 16 -2.28 -6.57 -6.56
N ASN A 17 -2.98 -7.69 -6.47
CA ASN A 17 -2.79 -8.81 -7.40
C ASN A 17 -3.27 -8.49 -8.82
N ALA A 18 -4.27 -7.63 -8.97
CA ALA A 18 -4.74 -7.16 -10.27
C ALA A 18 -3.79 -6.14 -10.92
N LEU A 19 -3.11 -5.32 -10.11
CA LEU A 19 -2.22 -4.27 -10.59
C LEU A 19 -0.81 -4.77 -10.89
N TYR A 20 -0.22 -5.65 -10.06
CA TYR A 20 1.21 -5.96 -10.11
C TYR A 20 1.50 -7.39 -10.56
N HIS A 21 2.39 -7.53 -11.57
CA HIS A 21 2.84 -8.82 -12.10
C HIS A 21 3.90 -9.47 -11.21
N ASN A 22 4.95 -8.73 -10.89
CA ASN A 22 6.18 -9.28 -10.29
C ASN A 22 6.48 -8.66 -8.92
N HIS A 23 6.00 -7.43 -8.66
CA HIS A 23 6.37 -6.71 -7.45
C HIS A 23 5.85 -7.40 -6.18
N PRO A 24 6.69 -7.55 -5.12
CA PRO A 24 6.29 -8.21 -3.87
C PRO A 24 5.14 -7.55 -3.13
N VAL A 25 4.81 -6.29 -3.42
CA VAL A 25 3.69 -5.57 -2.80
C VAL A 25 2.34 -6.30 -2.92
N LYS A 26 2.19 -7.15 -3.95
CA LYS A 26 0.99 -7.97 -4.16
C LYS A 26 0.88 -9.17 -3.22
N ILE A 27 1.99 -9.54 -2.57
CA ILE A 27 2.02 -10.71 -1.67
C ILE A 27 1.35 -10.32 -0.35
N ASP A 28 0.37 -11.12 0.05
CA ASP A 28 -0.28 -10.94 1.34
C ASP A 28 0.75 -11.09 2.47
N ILE A 29 0.97 -10.01 3.21
CA ILE A 29 1.94 -9.97 4.30
C ILE A 29 1.58 -10.94 5.45
N ALA A 30 0.31 -11.29 5.59
CA ALA A 30 -0.14 -12.27 6.56
C ALA A 30 0.26 -13.70 6.17
N GLY A 31 0.61 -13.91 4.90
CA GLY A 31 0.93 -15.23 4.36
C GLY A 31 -0.29 -16.13 4.21
N THR A 32 -0.05 -17.33 3.74
CA THR A 32 -1.05 -18.41 3.66
C THR A 32 -0.73 -19.50 4.67
N VAL A 33 -1.68 -20.41 4.92
CA VAL A 33 -1.44 -21.56 5.80
C VAL A 33 -0.22 -22.36 5.34
N GLU A 34 -0.08 -22.55 4.02
CA GLU A 34 1.02 -23.27 3.40
C GLU A 34 2.33 -22.54 3.60
N SER A 35 2.40 -21.23 3.30
CA SER A 35 3.64 -20.44 3.43
C SER A 35 4.09 -20.33 4.88
N ILE A 36 3.14 -20.20 5.83
CA ILE A 36 3.44 -20.16 7.26
C ILE A 36 3.99 -21.52 7.75
N ALA A 37 3.44 -22.63 7.24
CA ALA A 37 3.91 -23.96 7.59
C ALA A 37 5.35 -24.24 7.15
N GLU A 38 5.86 -23.52 6.16
CA GLU A 38 7.24 -23.59 5.71
C GLU A 38 8.25 -22.81 6.57
N ILE A 39 7.78 -22.01 7.53
CA ILE A 39 8.63 -21.20 8.40
C ILE A 39 9.25 -22.10 9.45
N THR A 40 10.57 -22.26 9.36
CA THR A 40 11.37 -23.02 10.33
C THR A 40 12.16 -22.07 11.23
N ALA A 41 12.61 -22.55 12.38
CA ALA A 41 13.52 -21.81 13.26
C ALA A 41 14.78 -21.38 12.53
N GLU A 42 15.31 -22.22 11.64
CA GLU A 42 16.50 -21.91 10.85
C GLU A 42 16.25 -20.72 9.90
N LYS A 43 15.14 -20.73 9.15
CA LYS A 43 14.74 -19.59 8.28
C LYS A 43 14.61 -18.29 9.09
N LEU A 44 13.99 -18.35 10.28
CA LEU A 44 13.87 -17.20 11.17
C LEU A 44 15.24 -16.66 11.61
N TYR A 45 16.16 -17.54 12.01
CA TYR A 45 17.52 -17.13 12.38
C TYR A 45 18.33 -16.61 11.18
N GLN A 46 18.12 -17.13 9.98
CA GLN A 46 18.73 -16.59 8.75
C GLN A 46 18.26 -15.15 8.51
N CYS A 47 16.95 -14.90 8.54
CA CYS A 47 16.38 -13.55 8.43
C CYS A 47 16.89 -12.64 9.53
N TYR A 48 16.93 -13.11 10.78
CA TYR A 48 17.45 -12.34 11.90
C TYR A 48 18.89 -11.91 11.66
N ARG A 49 19.78 -12.84 11.28
CA ARG A 49 21.20 -12.53 11.01
C ARG A 49 21.41 -11.58 9.83
N ALA A 50 20.52 -11.67 8.81
CA ALA A 50 20.62 -10.80 7.63
C ALA A 50 20.16 -9.36 7.91
N TYR A 51 19.07 -9.18 8.66
CA TYR A 51 18.42 -7.87 8.78
C TYR A 51 18.64 -7.18 10.12
N TYR A 52 18.82 -7.91 11.23
CA TYR A 52 19.05 -7.37 12.56
C TYR A 52 20.55 -7.13 12.81
N ASN A 53 21.12 -6.29 11.94
CA ASN A 53 22.53 -5.89 12.03
C ASN A 53 22.60 -4.42 12.41
N LEU A 54 23.53 -4.04 13.31
CA LEU A 54 23.67 -2.65 13.78
C LEU A 54 23.93 -1.66 12.64
N HIS A 55 24.51 -2.11 11.52
CA HIS A 55 24.72 -1.26 10.34
C HIS A 55 23.45 -1.08 9.49
N ASN A 56 22.38 -1.82 9.79
CA ASN A 56 21.09 -1.74 9.12
C ASN A 56 19.96 -1.24 10.04
N MET A 57 20.32 -0.70 11.22
CA MET A 57 19.35 -0.28 12.22
C MET A 57 19.59 1.18 12.64
N VAL A 58 18.52 1.86 13.00
CA VAL A 58 18.54 3.19 13.59
C VAL A 58 17.85 3.14 14.94
N LEU A 59 18.54 3.64 15.99
CA LEU A 59 17.95 3.81 17.32
C LEU A 59 17.31 5.20 17.42
N CYS A 60 16.01 5.24 17.59
CA CYS A 60 15.26 6.46 17.86
C CYS A 60 14.65 6.39 19.26
N VAL A 61 14.95 7.37 20.10
CA VAL A 61 14.43 7.45 21.47
C VAL A 61 13.70 8.77 21.65
N ALA A 62 12.42 8.71 22.01
CA ALA A 62 11.61 9.89 22.30
C ALA A 62 11.09 9.83 23.74
N GLY A 63 11.18 10.94 24.47
CA GLY A 63 10.71 11.05 25.85
C GLY A 63 11.51 12.06 26.66
N ASN A 64 11.29 12.12 27.96
CA ASN A 64 12.08 12.92 28.89
C ASN A 64 13.38 12.19 29.25
N VAL A 65 14.34 12.22 28.34
CA VAL A 65 15.64 11.52 28.46
C VAL A 65 16.79 12.44 28.14
N ASP A 66 17.95 12.21 28.78
CA ASP A 66 19.19 12.85 28.39
C ASP A 66 19.81 12.12 27.20
N PRO A 67 20.02 12.78 26.04
CA PRO A 67 20.60 12.14 24.87
C PRO A 67 21.99 11.54 25.11
N GLY A 68 22.83 12.20 25.96
CA GLY A 68 24.15 11.74 26.29
C GLY A 68 24.14 10.42 27.08
N GLU A 69 23.19 10.28 27.99
CA GLU A 69 22.99 9.02 28.73
C GLU A 69 22.48 7.90 27.82
N VAL A 70 21.60 8.20 26.86
CA VAL A 70 21.14 7.22 25.86
C VAL A 70 22.35 6.70 25.07
N VAL A 71 23.21 7.59 24.56
CA VAL A 71 24.41 7.18 23.81
C VAL A 71 25.34 6.33 24.67
N LYS A 72 25.63 6.72 25.91
CA LYS A 72 26.49 5.94 26.83
C LYS A 72 25.90 4.53 27.09
N ILE A 73 24.58 4.43 27.23
CA ILE A 73 23.93 3.14 27.42
C ILE A 73 24.03 2.29 26.15
N ALA A 74 23.78 2.89 24.97
CA ALA A 74 23.93 2.22 23.70
C ALA A 74 25.32 1.68 23.47
N ASP A 75 26.37 2.51 23.66
CA ASP A 75 27.79 2.13 23.53
C ASP A 75 28.17 0.96 24.46
N ARG A 76 27.65 0.96 25.67
CA ARG A 76 27.90 -0.11 26.63
C ARG A 76 27.19 -1.43 26.30
N LYS A 77 25.98 -1.34 25.70
CA LYS A 77 25.11 -2.51 25.48
C LYS A 77 25.26 -3.10 24.08
N LEU A 78 25.47 -2.26 23.07
CA LEU A 78 25.63 -2.69 21.71
C LEU A 78 27.11 -3.05 21.46
N LYS A 79 27.33 -4.29 21.05
CA LYS A 79 28.69 -4.76 20.72
C LYS A 79 28.95 -4.56 19.22
N PRO A 80 30.16 -4.21 18.81
CA PRO A 80 30.53 -4.17 17.41
C PRO A 80 30.19 -5.50 16.72
N VAL A 81 29.60 -5.41 15.54
CA VAL A 81 29.26 -6.55 14.68
C VAL A 81 29.87 -6.35 13.30
N GLU A 82 30.15 -7.45 12.63
CA GLU A 82 30.56 -7.40 11.23
C GLU A 82 29.41 -6.85 10.37
N LYS A 83 29.78 -5.97 9.42
CA LYS A 83 28.78 -5.33 8.54
C LYS A 83 28.21 -6.37 7.58
N VAL A 84 26.89 -6.53 7.64
CA VAL A 84 26.11 -7.25 6.62
C VAL A 84 25.37 -6.22 5.79
N THR A 85 25.56 -6.28 4.47
CA THR A 85 24.82 -5.41 3.52
C THR A 85 23.64 -6.23 2.99
N ALA A 86 22.45 -5.78 3.34
CA ALA A 86 21.21 -6.29 2.75
C ALA A 86 20.79 -5.37 1.60
N GLU A 87 20.76 -5.90 0.39
CA GLU A 87 20.28 -5.16 -0.78
C GLU A 87 18.83 -5.56 -1.06
N ASN A 88 17.97 -4.55 -1.22
CA ASN A 88 16.61 -4.77 -1.70
C ASN A 88 16.64 -4.83 -3.23
N VAL A 89 16.45 -6.02 -3.76
CA VAL A 89 16.35 -6.25 -5.20
C VAL A 89 14.88 -6.47 -5.55
N PHE A 90 14.30 -5.54 -6.30
CA PHE A 90 12.94 -5.71 -6.81
C PHE A 90 13.00 -6.26 -8.24
N PRO A 91 12.16 -7.24 -8.58
CA PRO A 91 12.05 -7.70 -9.96
C PRO A 91 11.52 -6.57 -10.84
N GLN A 92 11.90 -6.60 -12.11
CA GLN A 92 11.36 -5.64 -13.08
C GLN A 92 9.84 -5.82 -13.18
N GLU A 93 9.13 -4.75 -12.93
CA GLU A 93 7.67 -4.71 -12.97
C GLU A 93 7.23 -4.05 -14.29
N PRO A 94 6.38 -4.69 -15.12
CA PRO A 94 5.85 -4.07 -16.32
C PRO A 94 4.83 -2.97 -15.99
N ASP A 95 4.68 -2.00 -16.88
CA ASP A 95 3.73 -0.89 -16.73
C ASP A 95 2.26 -1.36 -16.81
N GLY A 96 2.00 -2.43 -17.56
CA GLY A 96 0.65 -2.99 -17.68
C GLY A 96 0.14 -3.60 -16.38
N ILE A 97 -1.18 -3.72 -16.28
CA ILE A 97 -1.87 -4.41 -15.19
C ILE A 97 -2.05 -5.90 -15.52
N VAL A 98 -2.25 -6.72 -14.50
CA VAL A 98 -2.49 -8.18 -14.66
C VAL A 98 -3.89 -8.44 -15.21
N GLN A 99 -4.90 -7.76 -14.62
CA GLN A 99 -6.29 -7.88 -15.03
C GLN A 99 -7.11 -6.66 -14.64
N GLU A 100 -8.14 -6.36 -15.41
CA GLU A 100 -8.96 -5.15 -15.23
C GLU A 100 -9.99 -5.28 -14.10
N ARG A 101 -10.40 -6.50 -13.75
CA ARG A 101 -11.46 -6.72 -12.77
C ARG A 101 -11.24 -8.01 -11.99
N VAL A 102 -11.44 -7.92 -10.68
CA VAL A 102 -11.49 -9.05 -9.75
C VAL A 102 -12.77 -8.96 -8.96
N GLU A 103 -13.47 -10.06 -8.81
CA GLU A 103 -14.63 -10.16 -7.93
C GLU A 103 -14.44 -11.31 -6.95
N GLN A 104 -14.80 -11.04 -5.71
CA GLN A 104 -14.84 -12.05 -4.66
C GLN A 104 -16.15 -11.90 -3.88
N ARG A 105 -16.82 -13.01 -3.60
CA ARG A 105 -18.05 -13.02 -2.81
C ARG A 105 -17.71 -13.30 -1.35
N LEU A 106 -18.10 -12.36 -0.50
CA LEU A 106 -18.01 -12.45 0.96
C LEU A 106 -19.32 -12.01 1.58
N ALA A 107 -19.52 -12.34 2.86
CA ALA A 107 -20.70 -11.93 3.60
C ALA A 107 -20.57 -10.46 4.02
N VAL A 108 -20.98 -9.53 3.16
CA VAL A 108 -20.98 -8.09 3.39
C VAL A 108 -22.39 -7.52 3.23
N ALA A 109 -22.72 -6.48 4.00
CA ALA A 109 -24.02 -5.82 3.91
C ALA A 109 -24.15 -4.97 2.64
N VAL A 110 -23.05 -4.32 2.23
CA VAL A 110 -22.94 -3.51 1.03
C VAL A 110 -21.67 -3.94 0.29
N PRO A 111 -21.68 -4.10 -1.03
CA PRO A 111 -20.48 -4.40 -1.80
C PRO A 111 -19.40 -3.33 -1.58
N MET A 112 -18.17 -3.79 -1.39
CA MET A 112 -16.99 -2.94 -1.27
C MET A 112 -16.25 -2.94 -2.60
N PHE A 113 -15.67 -1.81 -2.96
CA PHE A 113 -14.86 -1.71 -4.17
C PHE A 113 -13.56 -0.94 -3.92
N GLN A 114 -12.56 -1.27 -4.70
CA GLN A 114 -11.36 -0.45 -4.89
C GLN A 114 -11.08 -0.31 -6.38
N LEU A 115 -10.74 0.91 -6.79
CA LEU A 115 -10.34 1.25 -8.15
C LEU A 115 -8.92 1.78 -8.10
N GLY A 116 -8.00 1.06 -8.73
CA GLY A 116 -6.57 1.41 -8.75
C GLY A 116 -6.10 1.85 -10.13
N PHE A 117 -5.32 2.91 -10.15
CA PHE A 117 -4.60 3.38 -11.33
C PHE A 117 -3.11 3.20 -11.06
N LYS A 118 -2.52 2.19 -11.70
CA LYS A 118 -1.10 1.90 -11.60
C LYS A 118 -0.31 2.98 -12.32
N GLU A 119 0.70 3.53 -11.65
CA GLU A 119 1.69 4.38 -12.29
C GLU A 119 2.82 3.54 -12.90
N THR A 120 3.61 4.19 -13.78
CA THR A 120 4.81 3.59 -14.36
C THR A 120 5.69 3.02 -13.25
N ALA A 121 5.96 1.72 -13.33
CA ALA A 121 6.76 1.04 -12.35
C ALA A 121 8.24 1.41 -12.50
N GLY A 122 8.90 1.71 -11.41
CA GLY A 122 10.31 2.06 -11.37
C GLY A 122 10.99 1.54 -10.12
N VAL A 123 12.30 1.40 -10.20
CA VAL A 123 13.14 0.95 -9.07
C VAL A 123 13.30 2.05 -8.01
N GLN A 124 12.94 3.29 -8.32
CA GLN A 124 13.11 4.44 -7.44
C GLN A 124 11.81 4.76 -6.70
N ARG A 125 11.96 5.34 -5.53
CA ARG A 125 10.84 5.92 -4.82
C ARG A 125 10.28 7.12 -5.56
N VAL A 126 8.99 7.33 -5.44
CA VAL A 126 8.33 8.55 -5.91
C VAL A 126 8.97 9.76 -5.21
N SER A 127 9.21 10.84 -5.97
CA SER A 127 9.78 12.06 -5.39
C SER A 127 8.80 12.73 -4.43
N PRO A 128 9.28 13.42 -3.38
CA PRO A 128 8.41 14.17 -2.47
C PRO A 128 7.52 15.19 -3.19
N GLU A 129 8.04 15.79 -4.25
CA GLU A 129 7.29 16.74 -5.10
C GLU A 129 6.09 16.05 -5.77
N LYS A 130 6.31 14.90 -6.39
CA LYS A 130 5.25 14.09 -7.01
C LYS A 130 4.22 13.63 -5.97
N MET A 131 4.65 13.24 -4.77
CA MET A 131 3.76 12.86 -3.69
C MET A 131 2.82 14.00 -3.31
N VAL A 132 3.36 15.22 -3.14
CA VAL A 132 2.57 16.42 -2.81
C VAL A 132 1.63 16.79 -3.96
N GLN A 133 2.11 16.77 -5.20
CA GLN A 133 1.30 17.05 -6.38
C GLN A 133 0.12 16.08 -6.48
N THR A 134 0.35 14.79 -6.30
CA THR A 134 -0.69 13.76 -6.33
C THR A 134 -1.66 13.93 -5.17
N ALA A 135 -1.19 14.22 -3.96
CA ALA A 135 -2.05 14.46 -2.81
C ALA A 135 -2.99 15.66 -3.04
N VAL A 136 -2.46 16.77 -3.57
CA VAL A 136 -3.28 17.94 -3.92
C VAL A 136 -4.29 17.59 -5.01
N LEU A 137 -3.90 16.84 -6.03
CA LEU A 137 -4.80 16.40 -7.08
C LEU A 137 -5.94 15.54 -6.53
N LEU A 138 -5.64 14.60 -5.65
CA LEU A 138 -6.64 13.73 -5.03
C LEU A 138 -7.60 14.52 -4.12
N GLU A 139 -7.08 15.52 -3.41
CA GLU A 139 -7.91 16.40 -2.60
C GLU A 139 -8.90 17.21 -3.48
N LEU A 140 -8.43 17.73 -4.60
CA LEU A 140 -9.29 18.45 -5.56
C LEU A 140 -10.32 17.52 -6.25
N LEU A 141 -9.94 16.28 -6.51
CA LEU A 141 -10.75 15.33 -7.27
C LEU A 141 -11.78 14.58 -6.41
N ALA A 142 -11.42 14.19 -5.19
CA ALA A 142 -12.18 13.21 -4.41
C ALA A 142 -12.38 13.58 -2.94
N SER A 143 -12.03 14.81 -2.52
CA SER A 143 -12.37 15.26 -1.17
C SER A 143 -13.89 15.50 -1.04
N LYS A 144 -14.34 15.59 0.20
CA LYS A 144 -15.77 15.85 0.50
C LYS A 144 -16.32 17.17 -0.09
N ALA A 145 -15.45 18.07 -0.51
CA ALA A 145 -15.79 19.33 -1.16
C ALA A 145 -15.71 19.27 -2.69
N SER A 146 -15.35 18.14 -3.27
CA SER A 146 -15.21 18.00 -4.71
C SER A 146 -16.56 17.75 -5.39
N PRO A 147 -16.75 18.24 -6.63
CA PRO A 147 -17.97 17.98 -7.40
C PRO A 147 -18.20 16.46 -7.63
N LEU A 148 -17.13 15.68 -7.83
CA LEU A 148 -17.24 14.24 -8.00
C LEU A 148 -17.81 13.56 -6.75
N TYR A 149 -17.33 13.96 -5.57
CA TYR A 149 -17.82 13.40 -4.31
C TYR A 149 -19.31 13.72 -4.12
N GLU A 150 -19.70 14.98 -4.35
CA GLU A 150 -21.09 15.42 -4.24
C GLU A 150 -22.01 14.64 -5.19
N GLU A 151 -21.63 14.51 -6.46
CA GLU A 151 -22.40 13.78 -7.45
C GLU A 151 -22.54 12.27 -7.12
N LEU A 152 -21.45 11.63 -6.69
CA LEU A 152 -21.47 10.22 -6.25
C LEU A 152 -22.39 10.03 -5.04
N LEU A 153 -22.39 10.97 -4.10
CA LEU A 153 -23.23 10.93 -2.92
C LEU A 153 -24.72 11.17 -3.26
N GLU A 154 -25.03 12.16 -4.08
CA GLU A 154 -26.40 12.46 -4.54
C GLU A 154 -27.03 11.28 -5.30
N LYS A 155 -26.24 10.57 -6.10
CA LYS A 155 -26.67 9.36 -6.78
C LYS A 155 -26.76 8.13 -5.86
N GLY A 156 -26.37 8.24 -4.60
CA GLY A 156 -26.34 7.15 -3.64
C GLY A 156 -25.34 6.05 -4.00
N LEU A 157 -24.28 6.38 -4.77
CA LEU A 157 -23.24 5.47 -5.21
C LEU A 157 -22.13 5.29 -4.17
N ILE A 158 -22.04 6.19 -3.22
CA ILE A 158 -21.12 6.12 -2.08
C ILE A 158 -21.83 6.53 -0.80
N ASN A 159 -21.20 6.29 0.34
CA ASN A 159 -21.59 6.83 1.63
C ASN A 159 -20.49 7.75 2.21
N THR A 160 -20.85 8.55 3.18
CA THR A 160 -19.94 9.57 3.77
C THR A 160 -18.82 9.02 4.64
N SER A 161 -18.87 7.73 4.99
CA SER A 161 -17.96 7.10 5.95
C SER A 161 -16.91 6.19 5.31
N SER A 162 -17.21 5.62 4.12
CA SER A 162 -16.35 4.60 3.52
C SER A 162 -15.60 5.06 2.26
N PHE A 163 -16.04 6.16 1.62
CA PHE A 163 -15.37 6.63 0.40
C PHE A 163 -14.13 7.46 0.71
N GLY A 164 -13.05 7.16 0.00
CA GLY A 164 -11.80 7.89 0.05
C GLY A 164 -10.88 7.57 -1.10
N SER A 165 -9.80 8.35 -1.19
CA SER A 165 -8.72 8.14 -2.15
C SER A 165 -7.37 8.23 -1.46
N GLU A 166 -6.39 7.50 -1.95
CA GLU A 166 -5.02 7.56 -1.46
C GLU A 166 -4.00 7.39 -2.59
N TYR A 167 -2.82 7.91 -2.38
CA TYR A 167 -1.65 7.62 -3.19
C TYR A 167 -0.83 6.55 -2.49
N PHE A 168 -1.04 5.31 -2.92
CA PHE A 168 -0.36 4.14 -2.39
C PHE A 168 0.98 3.96 -3.09
N GLU A 169 2.08 4.26 -2.40
CA GLU A 169 3.41 4.26 -3.00
C GLU A 169 4.46 3.63 -2.11
N GLY A 170 5.55 3.18 -2.74
CA GLY A 170 6.72 2.65 -2.07
C GLY A 170 7.85 2.36 -3.07
N PRO A 171 8.95 1.75 -2.60
CA PRO A 171 10.06 1.42 -3.48
C PRO A 171 9.62 0.52 -4.64
N GLY A 172 9.67 1.03 -5.88
CA GLY A 172 9.37 0.28 -7.09
C GLY A 172 7.89 0.17 -7.45
N TYR A 173 7.00 0.79 -6.71
CA TYR A 173 5.56 0.79 -7.03
C TYR A 173 4.87 2.09 -6.65
N ALA A 174 3.84 2.44 -7.40
CA ALA A 174 2.90 3.49 -7.05
C ALA A 174 1.54 3.25 -7.73
N ALA A 175 0.47 3.60 -7.05
CA ALA A 175 -0.88 3.58 -7.58
C ALA A 175 -1.75 4.64 -6.89
N VAL A 176 -2.63 5.27 -7.65
CA VAL A 176 -3.76 6.02 -7.09
C VAL A 176 -4.89 5.03 -6.84
N VAL A 177 -5.43 5.03 -5.64
CA VAL A 177 -6.49 4.11 -5.23
C VAL A 177 -7.70 4.91 -4.75
N PHE A 178 -8.88 4.57 -5.26
CA PHE A 178 -10.17 5.01 -4.72
C PHE A 178 -10.85 3.81 -4.10
N ALA A 179 -11.41 3.97 -2.91
CA ALA A 179 -12.07 2.91 -2.18
C ALA A 179 -13.43 3.36 -1.64
N GLY A 180 -14.35 2.43 -1.50
CA GLY A 180 -15.65 2.73 -0.92
C GLY A 180 -16.59 1.52 -0.89
N GLU A 181 -17.77 1.77 -0.35
CA GLU A 181 -18.91 0.87 -0.39
C GLU A 181 -19.94 1.42 -1.37
N SER A 182 -20.50 0.57 -2.21
CA SER A 182 -21.51 0.95 -3.18
C SER A 182 -22.49 -0.21 -3.45
N ARG A 183 -23.76 0.10 -3.59
CA ARG A 183 -24.74 -0.87 -4.11
C ARG A 183 -24.58 -1.09 -5.61
N ASN A 184 -23.93 -0.15 -6.31
CA ASN A 184 -23.61 -0.24 -7.73
C ASN A 184 -22.12 0.15 -7.95
N PRO A 185 -21.16 -0.74 -7.60
CA PRO A 185 -19.73 -0.46 -7.71
C PRO A 185 -19.26 -0.10 -9.13
N ASP A 186 -19.92 -0.67 -10.14
CA ASP A 186 -19.54 -0.44 -11.55
C ASP A 186 -19.85 0.99 -11.99
N GLU A 187 -20.99 1.52 -11.61
CA GLU A 187 -21.38 2.90 -11.90
C GLU A 187 -20.48 3.88 -11.15
N ALA A 188 -20.21 3.61 -9.86
CA ALA A 188 -19.27 4.41 -9.08
C ALA A 188 -17.88 4.42 -9.73
N ALA A 189 -17.36 3.27 -10.12
CA ALA A 189 -16.07 3.15 -10.78
C ALA A 189 -16.04 3.88 -12.14
N ALA A 190 -17.11 3.82 -12.93
CA ALA A 190 -17.21 4.51 -14.22
C ALA A 190 -17.14 6.05 -14.01
N MET A 191 -17.89 6.59 -13.06
CA MET A 191 -17.88 8.02 -12.75
C MET A 191 -16.53 8.51 -12.23
N ILE A 192 -15.80 7.69 -11.47
CA ILE A 192 -14.46 8.03 -10.99
C ILE A 192 -13.44 7.98 -12.13
N ARG A 193 -13.55 7.00 -13.05
CA ARG A 193 -12.61 6.85 -14.18
C ARG A 193 -12.61 8.01 -15.14
N GLU A 194 -13.74 8.63 -15.38
CA GLU A 194 -13.85 9.71 -16.37
C GLU A 194 -12.97 10.91 -16.02
N PRO A 195 -13.11 11.57 -14.84
CA PRO A 195 -12.24 12.65 -14.47
C PRO A 195 -10.81 12.18 -14.16
N ALA A 196 -10.62 11.07 -13.46
CA ALA A 196 -9.29 10.57 -13.13
C ALA A 196 -8.46 10.28 -14.39
N GLY A 197 -9.06 9.68 -15.41
CA GLY A 197 -8.39 9.41 -16.68
C GLY A 197 -7.97 10.65 -17.47
N SER A 198 -8.63 11.79 -17.27
CA SER A 198 -8.25 13.06 -17.89
C SER A 198 -7.00 13.68 -17.28
N PHE A 199 -6.79 13.50 -15.98
CA PHE A 199 -5.64 14.02 -15.23
C PHE A 199 -4.38 13.13 -15.32
N MET A 200 -4.55 11.85 -15.61
CA MET A 200 -3.45 10.88 -15.65
C MET A 200 -2.85 10.69 -17.04
N LYS A 201 -3.30 11.41 -18.06
CA LYS A 201 -2.65 11.39 -19.39
C LYS A 201 -1.36 12.19 -19.29
N PRO A 202 -0.22 11.63 -19.79
CA PRO A 202 0.99 12.43 -19.96
C PRO A 202 0.68 13.58 -20.94
N ALA A 203 1.18 14.78 -20.59
CA ALA A 203 1.10 15.96 -21.42
C ALA A 203 1.96 15.80 -22.70
#